data_280e29890b61db426ce835c94db4ce38
#
_entry.id   280e29890b61db426ce835c94db4ce38
#
_cell.length_a   1.000
_cell.length_b   1.000
_cell.length_c   1.000
_cell.angle_alpha   90.00
_cell.angle_beta   90.00
_cell.angle_gamma   90.00
#
_symmetry.space_group_name_H-M   'P 1'
#
loop_
_entity.id
_entity.type
_entity.pdbx_description
1 polymer ?
#
loop_
_entity_poly.entity_id
_entity_poly.type
_entity_poly.pdbx_seq_one_letter_code
_entity_poly.pdbx_strand_id
1 'polypeptide(L)'
;NLPVTAYVDVLMQRMVASSCHTGDVVVVISWTGRTRELVDIARLARESGAVVLGITAPGSPLATECTETLEVATPEDTDHYMPMTSRMIQLALIDVLATGVTLRRGEDFLVHLKKIKDSLLETRYPALARK
;
A
#
# COMPACT_ATOMS: atom_id res chain seq x y z
N ASN A 1 11.55 12.19 -5.15
CA ASN A 1 11.14 11.04 -4.34
C ASN A 1 9.86 11.37 -3.58
N LEU A 2 8.93 10.42 -3.54
CA LEU A 2 7.87 10.44 -2.53
C LEU A 2 8.40 9.64 -1.34
N PRO A 3 8.48 10.23 -0.15
CA PRO A 3 8.78 9.45 1.05
C PRO A 3 7.60 8.50 1.31
N VAL A 4 7.88 7.20 1.35
CA VAL A 4 6.90 6.16 1.69
C VAL A 4 7.47 5.33 2.82
N THR A 5 6.69 5.14 3.86
CA THR A 5 7.07 4.31 5.01
C THR A 5 5.95 3.32 5.32
N ALA A 6 6.30 2.08 5.63
CA ALA A 6 5.37 1.06 6.06
C ALA A 6 5.50 0.81 7.56
N TYR A 7 4.37 0.71 8.23
CA TYR A 7 4.29 0.44 9.67
C TYR A 7 3.47 -0.84 9.89
N VAL A 8 4.02 -1.76 10.67
CA VAL A 8 3.36 -3.04 11.02
C VAL A 8 2.87 -3.01 12.47
N ASP A 9 3.56 -2.27 13.34
CA ASP A 9 3.16 -2.12 14.74
C ASP A 9 1.96 -1.19 14.90
N VAL A 10 0.93 -1.64 15.61
CA VAL A 10 -0.36 -0.93 15.75
C VAL A 10 -0.20 0.41 16.47
N LEU A 11 0.67 0.50 17.48
CA LEU A 11 0.90 1.74 18.19
C LEU A 11 1.57 2.78 17.29
N MET A 12 2.57 2.35 16.52
CA MET A 12 3.23 3.21 15.54
C MET A 12 2.25 3.66 14.45
N GLN A 13 1.41 2.76 13.94
CA GLN A 13 0.36 3.09 12.98
C GLN A 13 -0.57 4.16 13.53
N ARG A 14 -1.01 4.01 14.78
CA ARG A 14 -1.91 4.96 15.44
C ARG A 14 -1.25 6.31 15.67
N MET A 15 0.02 6.34 16.12
CA MET A 15 0.78 7.58 16.29
C MET A 15 0.94 8.34 14.99
N VAL A 16 1.29 7.64 13.90
CA VAL A 16 1.42 8.25 12.58
C VAL A 16 0.08 8.76 12.08
N ALA A 17 -0.99 7.97 12.18
CA ALA A 17 -2.33 8.38 11.76
C ALA A 17 -2.81 9.66 12.46
N SER A 18 -2.52 9.79 13.77
CA SER A 18 -2.87 10.99 14.53
C SER A 18 -2.02 12.23 14.19
N SER A 19 -0.86 12.02 13.59
CA SER A 19 0.05 13.11 13.17
C SER A 19 -0.07 13.49 11.70
N CYS A 20 -0.98 12.86 10.96
CA CYS A 20 -1.25 13.17 9.56
C CYS A 20 -1.82 14.59 9.39
N HIS A 21 -1.64 15.13 8.19
CA HIS A 21 -2.12 16.44 7.79
C HIS A 21 -2.74 16.40 6.39
N THR A 22 -3.35 17.49 5.99
CA THR A 22 -3.82 17.66 4.61
C THR A 22 -2.64 17.56 3.64
N GLY A 23 -2.78 16.70 2.63
CA GLY A 23 -1.74 16.39 1.64
C GLY A 23 -1.06 15.04 1.89
N ASP A 24 -1.22 14.45 3.06
CA ASP A 24 -0.76 13.09 3.34
C ASP A 24 -1.70 12.05 2.73
N VAL A 25 -1.14 10.91 2.35
CA VAL A 25 -1.88 9.74 1.87
C VAL A 25 -1.55 8.55 2.74
N VAL A 26 -2.57 7.94 3.33
CA VAL A 26 -2.45 6.72 4.13
C VAL A 26 -3.06 5.56 3.37
N VAL A 27 -2.28 4.52 3.09
CA VAL A 27 -2.77 3.29 2.47
C VAL A 27 -2.99 2.24 3.55
N VAL A 28 -4.23 1.78 3.69
CA VAL A 28 -4.61 0.74 4.67
C VAL A 28 -5.00 -0.53 3.92
N ILE A 29 -4.33 -1.62 4.26
CA ILE A 29 -4.50 -2.91 3.57
C ILE A 29 -5.08 -3.91 4.55
N SER A 30 -6.29 -4.38 4.28
CA SER A 30 -6.95 -5.44 5.07
C SER A 30 -7.90 -6.23 4.17
N TRP A 31 -7.63 -7.52 4.02
CA TRP A 31 -8.42 -8.37 3.13
C TRP A 31 -9.92 -8.33 3.46
N THR A 32 -10.29 -8.64 4.69
CA THR A 32 -11.69 -8.65 5.12
C THR A 32 -12.21 -7.27 5.50
N GLY A 33 -11.32 -6.30 5.77
CA GLY A 33 -11.68 -4.97 6.27
C GLY A 33 -12.34 -4.97 7.64
N ARG A 34 -12.21 -6.05 8.42
CA ARG A 34 -12.90 -6.25 9.72
C ARG A 34 -11.99 -6.07 10.93
N THR A 35 -10.70 -5.83 10.74
CA THR A 35 -9.73 -5.62 11.81
C THR A 35 -10.01 -4.27 12.47
N ARG A 36 -10.46 -4.29 13.72
CA ARG A 36 -10.91 -3.08 14.46
C ARG A 36 -9.83 -2.01 14.51
N GLU A 37 -8.59 -2.39 14.81
CA GLU A 37 -7.47 -1.48 14.91
C GLU A 37 -7.24 -0.72 13.60
N LEU A 38 -7.33 -1.42 12.46
CA LEU A 38 -7.15 -0.78 11.14
C LEU A 38 -8.31 0.14 10.77
N VAL A 39 -9.53 -0.20 11.14
CA VAL A 39 -10.71 0.66 10.98
C VAL A 39 -10.56 1.95 11.77
N ASP A 40 -10.13 1.84 13.04
CA ASP A 40 -9.91 3.00 13.91
C ASP A 40 -8.74 3.87 13.42
N ILE A 41 -7.66 3.26 12.91
CA ILE A 41 -6.51 3.97 12.32
C ILE A 41 -6.92 4.71 11.05
N ALA A 42 -7.72 4.10 10.18
CA ALA A 42 -8.22 4.73 8.97
C ALA A 42 -9.07 5.96 9.30
N ARG A 43 -9.98 5.83 10.27
CA ARG A 43 -10.80 6.94 10.76
C ARG A 43 -9.93 8.07 11.31
N LEU A 44 -8.98 7.76 12.18
CA LEU A 44 -8.09 8.73 12.80
C LEU A 44 -7.26 9.49 11.77
N ALA A 45 -6.69 8.79 10.78
CA ALA A 45 -5.93 9.42 9.69
C ALA A 45 -6.81 10.38 8.88
N ARG A 46 -8.04 9.96 8.55
CA ARG A 46 -9.01 10.81 7.82
C ARG A 46 -9.41 12.04 8.63
N GLU A 47 -9.70 11.88 9.92
CA GLU A 47 -10.01 13.00 10.82
C GLU A 47 -8.83 13.96 11.00
N SER A 48 -7.60 13.45 10.89
CA SER A 48 -6.37 14.27 10.89
C SER A 48 -6.11 14.99 9.55
N GLY A 49 -6.94 14.75 8.53
CA GLY A 49 -6.88 15.45 7.23
C GLY A 49 -6.18 14.68 6.10
N ALA A 50 -5.74 13.46 6.33
CA ALA A 50 -5.15 12.62 5.28
C ALA A 50 -6.20 12.08 4.31
N VAL A 51 -5.79 11.82 3.08
CA VAL A 51 -6.52 10.96 2.15
C VAL A 51 -6.24 9.50 2.53
N VAL A 52 -7.29 8.73 2.81
CA VAL A 52 -7.16 7.33 3.18
C VAL A 52 -7.60 6.44 2.01
N LEU A 53 -6.65 5.67 1.48
CA LEU A 53 -6.89 4.66 0.45
C LEU A 53 -6.96 3.27 1.08
N GLY A 54 -8.11 2.63 1.00
CA GLY A 54 -8.30 1.25 1.46
C GLY A 54 -8.08 0.23 0.35
N ILE A 55 -7.34 -0.85 0.62
CA ILE A 55 -7.32 -2.06 -0.21
C ILE A 55 -8.02 -3.15 0.60
N THR A 56 -9.29 -3.42 0.30
CA THR A 56 -10.14 -4.21 1.20
C THR A 56 -11.36 -4.82 0.50
N ALA A 57 -12.11 -5.64 1.22
CA ALA A 57 -13.38 -6.19 0.73
C ALA A 57 -14.43 -5.09 0.53
N PRO A 58 -15.27 -5.21 -0.51
CA PRO A 58 -16.37 -4.28 -0.75
C PRO A 58 -17.34 -4.23 0.44
N GLY A 59 -17.82 -3.02 0.76
CA GLY A 59 -18.79 -2.79 1.83
C GLY A 59 -18.29 -3.15 3.24
N SER A 60 -16.99 -3.37 3.42
CA SER A 60 -16.42 -3.68 4.73
C SER A 60 -16.40 -2.47 5.67
N PRO A 61 -16.30 -2.68 7.00
CA PRO A 61 -16.13 -1.59 7.96
C PRO A 61 -14.95 -0.67 7.63
N LEU A 62 -13.84 -1.22 7.12
CA LEU A 62 -12.70 -0.41 6.67
C LEU A 62 -13.05 0.44 5.46
N ALA A 63 -13.78 -0.12 4.48
CA ALA A 63 -14.16 0.62 3.28
C ALA A 63 -14.99 1.88 3.61
N THR A 64 -15.82 1.83 4.64
CA THR A 64 -16.64 2.98 5.07
C THR A 64 -15.83 4.11 5.70
N GLU A 65 -14.65 3.83 6.23
CA GLU A 65 -13.76 4.82 6.83
C GLU A 65 -12.74 5.40 5.85
N CYS A 66 -12.58 4.78 4.68
CA CYS A 66 -11.64 5.25 3.67
C CYS A 66 -12.22 6.39 2.83
N THR A 67 -11.34 7.27 2.33
CA THR A 67 -11.69 8.30 1.33
C THR A 67 -11.94 7.65 -0.03
N GLU A 68 -11.08 6.70 -0.38
CA GLU A 68 -11.11 5.93 -1.62
C GLU A 68 -10.85 4.45 -1.30
N THR A 69 -11.41 3.56 -2.10
CA THR A 69 -11.19 2.13 -1.95
C THR A 69 -10.83 1.44 -3.26
N LEU A 70 -9.85 0.55 -3.19
CA LEU A 70 -9.63 -0.49 -4.18
C LEU A 70 -10.26 -1.76 -3.65
N GLU A 71 -11.46 -2.05 -4.10
CA GLU A 71 -12.24 -3.17 -3.62
C GLU A 71 -11.82 -4.47 -4.30
N VAL A 72 -11.56 -5.47 -3.49
CA VAL A 72 -11.18 -6.81 -3.94
C VAL A 72 -12.04 -7.85 -3.25
N ALA A 73 -12.76 -8.61 -4.05
CA ALA A 73 -13.52 -9.76 -3.59
C ALA A 73 -12.96 -11.03 -4.22
N THR A 74 -12.57 -12.00 -3.40
CA THR A 74 -12.28 -13.35 -3.85
C THR A 74 -12.97 -14.34 -2.91
N PRO A 75 -13.30 -15.56 -3.38
CA PRO A 75 -13.93 -16.58 -2.57
C PRO A 75 -12.94 -17.28 -1.62
N GLU A 76 -12.01 -16.53 -1.00
CA GLU A 76 -11.06 -17.09 -0.04
C GLU A 76 -11.70 -17.12 1.36
N ASP A 77 -11.83 -18.32 1.92
CA ASP A 77 -12.30 -18.51 3.29
C ASP A 77 -11.14 -18.29 4.27
N THR A 78 -11.04 -17.08 4.79
CA THR A 78 -9.99 -16.70 5.75
C THR A 78 -10.35 -17.06 7.19
N ASP A 79 -11.57 -17.51 7.46
CA ASP A 79 -11.99 -17.95 8.79
C ASP A 79 -11.46 -19.36 9.11
N HIS A 80 -11.23 -20.19 8.06
CA HIS A 80 -10.72 -21.54 8.21
C HIS A 80 -9.28 -21.73 7.70
N TYR A 81 -8.79 -20.89 6.82
CA TYR A 81 -7.48 -21.05 6.18
C TYR A 81 -6.62 -19.80 6.30
N MET A 82 -5.31 -20.02 6.32
CA MET A 82 -4.35 -18.91 6.25
C MET A 82 -4.48 -18.19 4.90
N PRO A 83 -4.52 -16.86 4.88
CA PRO A 83 -4.66 -16.10 3.65
C PRO A 83 -3.42 -16.32 2.75
N MET A 84 -3.64 -16.81 1.54
CA MET A 84 -2.60 -17.02 0.51
C MET A 84 -2.90 -16.25 -0.76
N THR A 85 -4.06 -16.49 -1.36
CA THR A 85 -4.49 -15.83 -2.60
C THR A 85 -4.67 -14.33 -2.39
N SER A 86 -5.26 -13.93 -1.28
CA SER A 86 -5.44 -12.53 -0.91
C SER A 86 -4.14 -11.75 -0.85
N ARG A 87 -3.07 -12.34 -0.33
CA ARG A 87 -1.74 -11.71 -0.28
C ARG A 87 -1.16 -11.46 -1.66
N MET A 88 -1.30 -12.44 -2.57
CA MET A 88 -0.83 -12.28 -3.96
C MET A 88 -1.59 -11.18 -4.69
N ILE A 89 -2.90 -11.12 -4.51
CA ILE A 89 -3.73 -10.07 -5.13
C ILE A 89 -3.38 -8.70 -4.57
N GLN A 90 -3.22 -8.56 -3.26
CA GLN A 90 -2.82 -7.30 -2.63
C GLN A 90 -1.45 -6.82 -3.15
N LEU A 91 -0.47 -7.72 -3.28
CA LEU A 91 0.83 -7.40 -3.87
C LEU A 91 0.70 -6.94 -5.33
N ALA A 92 -0.09 -7.64 -6.15
CA ALA A 92 -0.34 -7.25 -7.52
C ALA A 92 -1.00 -5.86 -7.63
N LEU A 93 -1.96 -5.56 -6.75
CA LEU A 93 -2.59 -4.24 -6.69
C LEU A 93 -1.61 -3.14 -6.29
N ILE A 94 -0.72 -3.40 -5.34
CA ILE A 94 0.33 -2.45 -4.95
C ILE A 94 1.27 -2.19 -6.14
N ASP A 95 1.64 -3.22 -6.89
CA ASP A 95 2.49 -3.08 -8.08
C ASP A 95 1.79 -2.27 -9.19
N VAL A 96 0.51 -2.51 -9.42
CA VAL A 96 -0.30 -1.73 -10.38
C VAL A 96 -0.38 -0.27 -9.94
N LEU A 97 -0.63 -0.02 -8.65
CA LEU A 97 -0.71 1.33 -8.09
C LEU A 97 0.64 2.06 -8.23
N ALA A 98 1.73 1.41 -7.84
CA ALA A 98 3.08 1.96 -7.94
C ALA A 98 3.48 2.27 -9.39
N THR A 99 3.13 1.37 -10.30
CA THR A 99 3.35 1.56 -11.75
C THR A 99 2.51 2.72 -12.27
N GLY A 100 1.23 2.80 -11.90
CA GLY A 100 0.33 3.88 -12.30
C GLY A 100 0.81 5.26 -11.82
N VAL A 101 1.27 5.35 -10.58
CA VAL A 101 1.88 6.57 -10.01
C VAL A 101 3.14 6.94 -10.79
N THR A 102 3.98 5.96 -11.10
CA THR A 102 5.22 6.16 -11.86
C THR A 102 4.94 6.73 -13.24
N LEU A 103 4.00 6.13 -13.99
CA LEU A 103 3.64 6.57 -15.33
C LEU A 103 3.04 7.98 -15.36
N ARG A 104 2.27 8.35 -14.34
CA ARG A 104 1.68 9.68 -14.23
C ARG A 104 2.65 10.79 -13.86
N ARG A 105 3.83 10.45 -13.36
CA ARG A 105 4.87 11.43 -12.97
C ARG A 105 5.69 11.96 -14.14
N GLY A 106 5.53 11.40 -15.33
CA GLY A 106 6.17 11.88 -16.56
C GLY A 106 7.64 11.48 -16.72
N GLU A 107 8.25 12.01 -17.78
CA GLU A 107 9.60 11.62 -18.22
C GLU A 107 10.71 11.97 -17.22
N ASP A 108 10.60 13.08 -16.50
CA ASP A 108 11.59 13.51 -15.50
C ASP A 108 11.75 12.45 -14.38
N PHE A 109 10.66 11.81 -14.03
CA PHE A 109 10.69 10.74 -13.04
C PHE A 109 11.34 9.46 -13.57
N LEU A 110 11.20 9.17 -14.87
CA LEU A 110 11.85 8.03 -15.51
C LEU A 110 13.39 8.18 -15.51
N VAL A 111 13.89 9.38 -15.73
CA VAL A 111 15.33 9.69 -15.62
C VAL A 111 15.83 9.40 -14.21
N HIS A 112 15.07 9.81 -13.19
CA HIS A 112 15.40 9.56 -11.79
C HIS A 112 15.38 8.05 -11.44
N LEU A 113 14.37 7.31 -11.94
CA LEU A 113 14.30 5.85 -11.79
C LEU A 113 15.51 5.15 -12.44
N LYS A 114 15.93 5.61 -13.61
CA LYS A 114 17.13 5.08 -14.27
C LYS A 114 18.37 5.24 -13.39
N LYS A 115 18.57 6.42 -12.81
CA LYS A 115 19.68 6.68 -11.88
C LYS A 115 19.67 5.73 -10.66
N ILE A 116 18.50 5.49 -10.08
CA ILE A 116 18.34 4.53 -8.97
C ILE A 116 18.69 3.11 -9.45
N LYS A 117 18.20 2.72 -10.62
CA LYS A 117 18.43 1.39 -11.19
C LYS A 117 19.92 1.17 -11.51
N ASP A 118 20.60 2.18 -12.04
CA ASP A 118 22.03 2.13 -12.34
C ASP A 118 22.85 1.96 -11.05
N SER A 119 22.50 2.66 -9.96
CA SER A 119 23.17 2.48 -8.66
C SER A 119 23.00 1.07 -8.08
N LEU A 120 21.87 0.39 -8.37
CA LEU A 120 21.66 -0.99 -7.95
C LEU A 120 22.44 -2.00 -8.80
N LEU A 121 22.78 -1.66 -10.06
CA LEU A 121 23.60 -2.53 -10.91
C LEU A 121 25.03 -2.69 -10.37
N GLU A 122 25.58 -1.65 -9.77
CA GLU A 122 26.90 -1.68 -9.16
C GLU A 122 26.99 -2.64 -7.96
N THR A 123 25.86 -3.00 -7.35
CA THR A 123 25.79 -3.93 -6.22
C THR A 123 25.63 -5.39 -6.63
N ARG A 124 25.52 -5.68 -7.93
CA ARG A 124 25.26 -7.03 -8.43
C ARG A 124 26.53 -7.69 -8.92
N TYR A 125 26.71 -8.96 -8.61
CA TYR A 125 27.72 -9.77 -9.29
C TYR A 125 27.39 -9.89 -10.78
N PRO A 126 28.41 -9.96 -11.66
CA PRO A 126 28.20 -10.19 -13.08
C PRO A 126 27.35 -11.44 -13.31
N ALA A 127 26.42 -11.38 -14.26
CA ALA A 127 25.65 -12.56 -14.63
C ALA A 127 26.62 -13.67 -15.11
N LEU A 128 26.43 -14.89 -14.61
CA LEU A 128 27.19 -16.05 -15.09
C LEU A 128 26.98 -16.16 -16.59
N ALA A 129 28.10 -16.20 -17.35
CA ALA A 129 28.03 -16.42 -18.77
C ALA A 129 27.26 -17.74 -19.04
N ARG A 130 26.16 -17.66 -19.77
CA ARG A 130 25.48 -18.88 -20.22
C ARG A 130 26.44 -19.62 -21.16
N LYS A 131 26.85 -20.81 -20.74
CA LYS A 131 27.54 -21.77 -21.62
C LYS A 131 26.58 -22.34 -22.63
#